data_56f95390d25768c294bf93bbbc8d8f07
#
_entry.id   56f95390d25768c294bf93bbbc8d8f07
#
_cell.length_a   1.000
_cell.length_b   1.000
_cell.length_c   1.000
_cell.angle_alpha   90.00
_cell.angle_beta   90.00
_cell.angle_gamma   90.00
#
_symmetry.space_group_name_H-M   'P 1'
#
loop_
_entity.id
_entity.type
_entity.pdbx_description
1 polymer ?
#
loop_
_entity_poly.entity_id
_entity_poly.type
_entity_poly.pdbx_seq_one_letter_code
_entity_poly.pdbx_strand_id
1 'polypeptide(L)'
;TTPTYSFSSNTNLGMYRAGADLLNFATGGTERIRLKDAQFYLGETTNCNINTGITINQAAYDNEILALKSSDVAHGRTGLAETDTYFSILKKNPSLGGTEIRSLMEDAASDTNLKFTSSGGRAQTSLTTSNEGLISFQVEQHNGSNSISNLSANGGVFAVRSRNGCAFRTSFLVDEDGDLHVDGSTTITAMDAYCDPQMIRALSLTGSPAGIIHSEFDDFLKYNEQDLIEARIIYSSRTPDENGHIGLLN
;
A
#
# COMPACT_ATOMS: atom_id res chain seq x y z
N THR A 1 -17.69 31.67 -25.38
CA THR A 1 -19.04 31.55 -24.76
C THR A 1 -19.34 32.83 -24.00
N THR A 2 -20.51 33.44 -24.26
CA THR A 2 -20.99 34.59 -23.49
C THR A 2 -22.01 34.07 -22.49
N PRO A 3 -21.76 34.17 -21.17
CA PRO A 3 -22.69 33.73 -20.13
C PRO A 3 -24.01 34.54 -20.17
N THR A 4 -25.12 33.88 -19.87
CA THR A 4 -26.44 34.54 -19.74
C THR A 4 -26.48 35.44 -18.50
N TYR A 5 -25.84 35.00 -17.41
CA TYR A 5 -25.62 35.79 -16.21
C TYR A 5 -24.14 36.11 -16.11
N SER A 6 -23.77 37.37 -16.33
CA SER A 6 -22.39 37.85 -16.34
C SER A 6 -22.23 39.14 -15.54
N PHE A 7 -21.01 39.50 -15.24
CA PHE A 7 -20.67 40.77 -14.59
C PHE A 7 -20.62 41.88 -15.63
N SER A 8 -21.15 43.05 -15.32
CA SER A 8 -21.25 44.20 -16.26
C SER A 8 -19.87 44.62 -16.79
N SER A 9 -18.83 44.49 -16.04
CA SER A 9 -17.44 44.81 -16.43
C SER A 9 -16.67 43.64 -17.03
N ASN A 10 -17.26 42.44 -17.04
CA ASN A 10 -16.63 41.22 -17.58
C ASN A 10 -17.68 40.23 -18.08
N THR A 11 -18.14 40.43 -19.30
CA THR A 11 -19.24 39.67 -19.91
C THR A 11 -18.86 38.24 -20.31
N ASN A 12 -17.60 37.85 -20.24
CA ASN A 12 -17.11 36.50 -20.50
C ASN A 12 -16.88 35.66 -19.26
N LEU A 13 -17.25 36.18 -18.09
CA LEU A 13 -17.25 35.50 -16.80
C LEU A 13 -18.70 35.37 -16.32
N GLY A 14 -19.14 34.14 -16.00
CA GLY A 14 -20.47 33.95 -15.48
C GLY A 14 -21.05 32.55 -15.70
N MET A 15 -22.38 32.48 -15.62
CA MET A 15 -23.13 31.23 -15.67
C MET A 15 -24.07 31.26 -16.91
N TYR A 16 -24.25 30.10 -17.56
CA TYR A 16 -25.11 29.99 -18.73
C TYR A 16 -25.68 28.57 -18.89
N ARG A 17 -26.72 28.47 -19.71
CA ARG A 17 -27.32 27.21 -20.13
C ARG A 17 -26.79 26.84 -21.53
N ALA A 18 -25.98 25.77 -21.64
CA ALA A 18 -25.44 25.31 -22.93
C ALA A 18 -26.44 24.44 -23.73
N GLY A 19 -27.47 23.91 -23.07
CA GLY A 19 -28.47 23.02 -23.63
C GLY A 19 -29.55 22.68 -22.62
N ALA A 20 -30.46 21.75 -22.95
CA ALA A 20 -31.40 21.22 -21.97
C ALA A 20 -30.64 20.54 -20.84
N ASP A 21 -31.07 20.80 -19.62
CA ASP A 21 -30.53 20.15 -18.39
C ASP A 21 -29.00 20.31 -18.16
N LEU A 22 -28.43 21.41 -18.76
CA LEU A 22 -27.00 21.76 -18.61
C LEU A 22 -26.85 23.10 -17.91
N LEU A 23 -26.20 23.13 -16.77
CA LEU A 23 -25.78 24.33 -16.10
C LEU A 23 -24.25 24.45 -16.16
N ASN A 24 -23.75 25.56 -16.68
CA ASN A 24 -22.35 25.76 -17.00
C ASN A 24 -21.81 27.06 -16.42
N PHE A 25 -20.55 27.05 -16.04
CA PHE A 25 -19.79 28.20 -15.58
C PHE A 25 -18.61 28.46 -16.50
N ALA A 26 -18.42 29.70 -16.90
CA ALA A 26 -17.35 30.15 -17.78
C ALA A 26 -16.45 31.16 -17.07
N THR A 27 -15.16 31.11 -17.38
CA THR A 27 -14.18 32.15 -17.08
C THR A 27 -13.37 32.44 -18.33
N GLY A 28 -13.18 33.74 -18.66
CA GLY A 28 -12.47 34.14 -19.86
C GLY A 28 -13.13 33.61 -21.16
N GLY A 29 -14.46 33.45 -21.17
CA GLY A 29 -15.19 32.89 -22.31
C GLY A 29 -15.05 31.38 -22.51
N THR A 30 -14.31 30.70 -21.67
CA THR A 30 -14.11 29.25 -21.70
C THR A 30 -14.94 28.57 -20.62
N GLU A 31 -15.66 27.51 -20.97
CA GLU A 31 -16.37 26.66 -20.01
C GLU A 31 -15.33 25.98 -19.06
N ARG A 32 -15.59 26.07 -17.77
CA ARG A 32 -14.71 25.47 -16.74
C ARG A 32 -15.43 24.40 -15.94
N ILE A 33 -16.72 24.62 -15.66
CA ILE A 33 -17.55 23.70 -14.91
C ILE A 33 -18.82 23.41 -15.68
N ARG A 34 -19.23 22.16 -15.69
CA ARG A 34 -20.51 21.69 -16.22
C ARG A 34 -21.20 20.80 -15.21
N LEU A 35 -22.46 21.07 -14.98
CA LEU A 35 -23.39 20.15 -14.32
C LEU A 35 -24.34 19.61 -15.39
N LYS A 36 -24.43 18.30 -15.51
CA LYS A 36 -25.31 17.59 -16.44
C LYS A 36 -25.87 16.36 -15.72
N ASP A 37 -27.20 16.29 -15.59
CA ASP A 37 -27.85 15.23 -14.84
C ASP A 37 -27.22 15.08 -13.41
N ALA A 38 -26.70 13.91 -13.06
CA ALA A 38 -25.98 13.65 -11.80
C ALA A 38 -24.44 13.71 -11.95
N GLN A 39 -23.94 14.36 -13.00
CA GLN A 39 -22.52 14.44 -13.33
C GLN A 39 -21.98 15.85 -13.12
N PHE A 40 -20.78 15.93 -12.49
CA PHE A 40 -20.02 17.17 -12.34
C PHE A 40 -18.73 17.08 -13.16
N TYR A 41 -18.51 18.03 -14.05
CA TYR A 41 -17.32 18.11 -14.88
C TYR A 41 -16.52 19.37 -14.53
N LEU A 42 -15.21 19.22 -14.34
CA LEU A 42 -14.25 20.29 -14.20
C LEU A 42 -13.20 20.16 -15.31
N GLY A 43 -13.16 21.14 -16.21
CA GLY A 43 -12.26 21.14 -17.36
C GLY A 43 -12.60 20.12 -18.46
N GLU A 44 -13.79 19.51 -18.40
CA GLU A 44 -14.27 18.50 -19.35
C GLU A 44 -15.76 18.72 -19.68
N THR A 45 -16.23 18.13 -20.74
CA THR A 45 -17.62 18.26 -21.20
C THR A 45 -18.38 16.94 -21.30
N THR A 46 -17.68 15.82 -21.37
CA THR A 46 -18.27 14.47 -21.51
C THR A 46 -17.39 13.42 -20.87
N ASN A 47 -18.00 12.36 -20.33
CA ASN A 47 -17.34 11.11 -19.98
C ASN A 47 -18.36 9.98 -20.14
N CYS A 48 -18.16 9.12 -21.14
CA CYS A 48 -19.10 8.04 -21.47
C CYS A 48 -19.08 6.87 -20.45
N ASN A 49 -18.07 6.81 -19.59
CA ASN A 49 -17.90 5.72 -18.61
C ASN A 49 -18.46 6.08 -17.23
N ILE A 50 -19.08 7.25 -17.05
CA ILE A 50 -19.64 7.69 -15.79
C ILE A 50 -21.11 8.07 -15.95
N ASN A 51 -21.96 7.51 -15.10
CA ASN A 51 -23.40 7.86 -15.05
C ASN A 51 -23.68 8.88 -13.94
N THR A 52 -23.02 8.76 -12.80
CA THR A 52 -23.12 9.66 -11.66
C THR A 52 -21.73 9.84 -11.05
N GLY A 53 -21.27 11.08 -10.86
CA GLY A 53 -19.98 11.34 -10.24
C GLY A 53 -19.25 12.56 -10.79
N ILE A 54 -17.94 12.59 -10.58
CA ILE A 54 -17.07 13.73 -10.89
C ILE A 54 -16.04 13.31 -11.93
N THR A 55 -15.89 14.14 -12.97
CA THR A 55 -14.77 14.06 -13.92
C THR A 55 -13.94 15.32 -13.81
N ILE A 56 -12.64 15.19 -13.56
CA ILE A 56 -11.69 16.30 -13.54
C ILE A 56 -10.68 16.08 -14.66
N ASN A 57 -10.56 17.05 -15.57
CA ASN A 57 -9.56 17.05 -16.62
C ASN A 57 -8.60 18.24 -16.41
N GLN A 58 -7.36 17.93 -16.04
CA GLN A 58 -6.30 18.95 -15.87
C GLN A 58 -5.57 19.30 -17.17
N ALA A 59 -6.05 18.78 -18.32
CA ALA A 59 -5.41 18.93 -19.63
C ALA A 59 -3.94 18.42 -19.60
N ALA A 60 -3.00 19.20 -20.10
CA ALA A 60 -1.57 18.84 -20.15
C ALA A 60 -0.78 19.18 -18.87
N TYR A 61 -1.45 19.63 -17.82
CA TYR A 61 -0.77 19.95 -16.57
C TYR A 61 -0.41 18.67 -15.78
N ASP A 62 0.67 18.73 -15.01
CA ASP A 62 1.27 17.58 -14.32
C ASP A 62 1.27 17.73 -12.79
N ASN A 63 0.64 18.79 -12.31
CA ASN A 63 0.53 19.09 -10.88
C ASN A 63 -0.54 18.19 -10.21
N GLU A 64 -0.81 18.46 -8.96
CA GLU A 64 -1.90 17.81 -8.22
C GLU A 64 -3.25 18.08 -8.88
N ILE A 65 -3.99 16.99 -9.12
CA ILE A 65 -5.38 17.07 -9.62
C ILE A 65 -6.38 17.15 -8.48
N LEU A 66 -6.02 16.63 -7.31
CA LEU A 66 -6.75 16.74 -6.05
C LEU A 66 -5.75 16.98 -4.93
N ALA A 67 -5.99 18.01 -4.13
CA ALA A 67 -5.24 18.28 -2.91
C ALA A 67 -6.23 18.51 -1.76
N LEU A 68 -5.96 17.87 -0.61
CA LEU A 68 -6.68 18.11 0.64
C LEU A 68 -5.73 18.81 1.60
N LYS A 69 -6.22 19.90 2.19
CA LYS A 69 -5.41 20.82 2.99
C LYS A 69 -6.06 21.06 4.34
N SER A 70 -5.25 21.28 5.35
CA SER A 70 -5.71 21.69 6.68
C SER A 70 -4.73 22.67 7.29
N SER A 71 -5.25 23.74 7.90
CA SER A 71 -4.44 24.80 8.48
C SER A 71 -3.68 24.39 9.76
N ASP A 72 -3.99 23.23 10.32
CA ASP A 72 -3.31 22.63 11.47
C ASP A 72 -2.21 21.64 11.07
N VAL A 73 -1.98 21.45 9.77
CA VAL A 73 -0.86 20.66 9.23
C VAL A 73 0.27 21.59 8.80
N ALA A 74 1.49 21.26 9.16
CA ALA A 74 2.67 22.06 8.82
C ALA A 74 3.89 21.15 8.49
N HIS A 75 3.82 20.44 7.36
CA HIS A 75 4.94 19.59 6.92
C HIS A 75 6.04 20.39 6.21
N GLY A 76 7.31 19.95 6.34
CA GLY A 76 8.47 20.59 5.72
C GLY A 76 8.75 20.21 4.27
N ARG A 77 7.93 19.33 3.67
CA ARG A 77 8.13 18.82 2.29
C ARG A 77 7.59 19.74 1.20
N THR A 78 7.85 21.04 1.32
CA THR A 78 7.32 22.10 0.44
C THR A 78 7.77 22.01 -1.02
N GLY A 79 8.79 21.20 -1.32
CA GLY A 79 9.16 20.87 -2.71
C GLY A 79 8.23 19.83 -3.37
N LEU A 80 7.31 19.22 -2.63
CA LEU A 80 6.31 18.26 -3.16
C LEU A 80 4.91 18.88 -3.20
N ALA A 81 4.52 19.63 -2.17
CA ALA A 81 3.22 20.25 -2.02
C ALA A 81 3.30 21.46 -1.09
N GLU A 82 2.26 22.28 -1.00
CA GLU A 82 2.19 23.37 -0.04
C GLU A 82 2.13 22.83 1.40
N THR A 83 2.69 23.58 2.34
CA THR A 83 2.95 23.13 3.71
C THR A 83 1.73 22.57 4.47
N ASP A 84 0.53 23.02 4.13
CA ASP A 84 -0.76 22.62 4.73
C ASP A 84 -1.48 21.46 3.97
N THR A 85 -0.83 20.89 2.95
CA THR A 85 -1.38 19.77 2.17
C THR A 85 -1.07 18.45 2.86
N TYR A 86 -2.08 17.72 3.33
CA TYR A 86 -1.89 16.41 3.96
C TYR A 86 -2.14 15.22 3.03
N PHE A 87 -2.82 15.44 1.89
CA PHE A 87 -3.11 14.39 0.92
C PHE A 87 -3.20 14.98 -0.49
N SER A 88 -2.62 14.29 -1.47
CA SER A 88 -2.82 14.67 -2.87
C SER A 88 -2.80 13.47 -3.82
N ILE A 89 -3.46 13.67 -4.97
CA ILE A 89 -3.42 12.75 -6.13
C ILE A 89 -2.88 13.53 -7.32
N LEU A 90 -1.96 12.90 -8.07
CA LEU A 90 -1.36 13.51 -9.24
C LEU A 90 -1.02 12.45 -10.30
N LYS A 91 -0.75 12.91 -11.52
CA LYS A 91 -0.21 12.09 -12.60
C LYS A 91 1.25 11.72 -12.28
N LYS A 92 1.59 10.43 -12.28
CA LYS A 92 2.93 9.92 -11.92
C LYS A 92 4.01 10.31 -12.92
N ASN A 93 3.70 10.23 -14.20
CA ASN A 93 4.62 10.56 -15.28
C ASN A 93 3.96 11.55 -16.25
N PRO A 94 4.60 12.68 -16.57
CA PRO A 94 4.05 13.71 -17.42
C PRO A 94 3.55 13.22 -18.80
N SER A 95 4.25 12.28 -19.40
CA SER A 95 3.96 11.79 -20.75
C SER A 95 3.30 10.42 -20.79
N LEU A 96 3.54 9.58 -19.77
CA LEU A 96 3.12 8.18 -19.75
C LEU A 96 1.88 7.94 -18.87
N GLY A 97 1.50 8.90 -18.03
CA GLY A 97 0.38 8.75 -17.11
C GLY A 97 0.73 8.01 -15.82
N GLY A 98 -0.15 7.14 -15.37
CA GLY A 98 -0.08 6.52 -14.03
C GLY A 98 -0.55 7.48 -12.94
N THR A 99 -0.75 6.96 -11.74
CA THR A 99 -1.23 7.72 -10.58
C THR A 99 -0.23 7.63 -9.43
N GLU A 100 -0.01 8.76 -8.78
CA GLU A 100 0.69 8.84 -7.49
C GLU A 100 -0.29 9.37 -6.44
N ILE A 101 -0.38 8.68 -5.31
CA ILE A 101 -1.09 9.11 -4.12
C ILE A 101 -0.04 9.51 -3.10
N ARG A 102 -0.10 10.73 -2.58
CA ARG A 102 0.79 11.26 -1.55
C ARG A 102 0.04 11.49 -0.26
N SER A 103 0.68 11.13 0.84
CA SER A 103 0.29 11.53 2.18
C SER A 103 1.46 12.22 2.84
N LEU A 104 1.21 13.37 3.44
CA LEU A 104 2.20 14.22 4.08
C LEU A 104 1.76 14.50 5.50
N MET A 105 2.69 14.45 6.44
CA MET A 105 2.45 14.61 7.86
C MET A 105 3.44 15.63 8.42
N GLU A 106 3.07 16.27 9.50
CA GLU A 106 3.93 17.20 10.22
C GLU A 106 5.27 16.55 10.61
N ASP A 107 6.36 17.31 10.52
CA ASP A 107 7.72 16.82 10.68
C ASP A 107 8.00 16.19 12.06
N ALA A 108 7.32 16.63 13.10
CA ALA A 108 7.46 16.12 14.46
C ALA A 108 6.53 14.95 14.78
N ALA A 109 5.62 14.58 13.87
CA ALA A 109 4.66 13.52 14.11
C ALA A 109 5.31 12.14 14.04
N SER A 110 4.95 11.26 14.96
CA SER A 110 5.38 9.85 15.02
C SER A 110 4.20 8.90 14.98
N ASP A 111 3.35 9.05 13.96
CA ASP A 111 2.16 8.22 13.78
C ASP A 111 2.12 7.64 12.35
N THR A 112 1.12 6.84 12.05
CA THR A 112 0.91 6.27 10.71
C THR A 112 0.49 7.36 9.72
N ASN A 113 1.33 7.64 8.74
CA ASN A 113 1.07 8.68 7.74
C ASN A 113 -0.02 8.27 6.74
N LEU A 114 0.00 7.03 6.25
CA LEU A 114 -1.02 6.50 5.32
C LEU A 114 -1.50 5.14 5.80
N LYS A 115 -2.81 4.99 6.01
CA LYS A 115 -3.43 3.75 6.47
C LYS A 115 -4.55 3.34 5.53
N PHE A 116 -4.49 2.11 5.02
CA PHE A 116 -5.60 1.46 4.34
C PHE A 116 -6.33 0.56 5.34
N THR A 117 -7.61 0.81 5.57
CA THR A 117 -8.44 0.00 6.46
C THR A 117 -9.56 -0.63 5.67
N SER A 118 -9.64 -1.96 5.71
CA SER A 118 -10.75 -2.72 5.15
C SER A 118 -11.52 -3.40 6.28
N SER A 119 -12.86 -3.25 6.27
CA SER A 119 -13.75 -3.91 7.23
C SER A 119 -14.77 -4.72 6.47
N GLY A 120 -14.51 -6.01 6.34
CA GLY A 120 -15.40 -6.97 5.68
C GLY A 120 -16.36 -7.64 6.66
N GLY A 121 -17.54 -8.04 6.18
CA GLY A 121 -18.50 -8.76 7.01
C GLY A 121 -18.10 -10.22 7.30
N ARG A 122 -17.22 -10.80 6.49
CA ARG A 122 -16.74 -12.18 6.62
C ARG A 122 -15.34 -12.32 6.03
N ALA A 123 -14.47 -13.05 6.71
CA ALA A 123 -13.13 -13.34 6.22
C ALA A 123 -13.16 -14.26 4.98
N GLN A 124 -12.24 -14.04 4.06
CA GLN A 124 -11.92 -14.97 2.98
C GLN A 124 -11.00 -16.06 3.54
N THR A 125 -11.48 -17.29 3.59
CA THR A 125 -10.76 -18.43 4.20
C THR A 125 -10.23 -19.44 3.19
N SER A 126 -10.53 -19.26 1.90
CA SER A 126 -10.03 -20.13 0.83
C SER A 126 -8.56 -19.76 0.53
N LEU A 127 -7.65 -20.71 0.69
CA LEU A 127 -6.22 -20.55 0.36
C LEU A 127 -5.94 -21.11 -1.05
N THR A 128 -6.61 -20.55 -2.04
CA THR A 128 -6.46 -20.90 -3.46
C THR A 128 -5.95 -19.72 -4.26
N THR A 129 -5.46 -19.95 -5.45
CA THR A 129 -4.98 -18.90 -6.37
C THR A 129 -6.08 -17.93 -6.83
N SER A 130 -7.35 -18.22 -6.56
CA SER A 130 -8.49 -17.36 -6.85
C SER A 130 -8.97 -16.52 -5.64
N ASN A 131 -8.27 -16.57 -4.50
CA ASN A 131 -8.61 -15.78 -3.34
C ASN A 131 -8.07 -14.36 -3.48
N GLU A 132 -8.97 -13.39 -3.43
CA GLU A 132 -8.61 -11.97 -3.55
C GLU A 132 -8.27 -11.30 -2.19
N GLY A 133 -8.55 -11.99 -1.06
CA GLY A 133 -8.39 -11.40 0.27
C GLY A 133 -9.39 -10.26 0.54
N LEU A 134 -9.22 -9.55 1.65
CA LEU A 134 -10.02 -8.37 2.00
C LEU A 134 -9.41 -7.05 1.48
N ILE A 135 -8.13 -7.05 1.20
CA ILE A 135 -7.41 -6.01 0.46
C ILE A 135 -6.57 -6.73 -0.58
N SER A 136 -6.76 -6.41 -1.86
CA SER A 136 -5.95 -6.96 -2.94
C SER A 136 -5.27 -5.87 -3.76
N PHE A 137 -4.07 -6.20 -4.24
CA PHE A 137 -3.34 -5.42 -5.24
C PHE A 137 -3.33 -6.26 -6.51
N GLN A 138 -4.15 -5.86 -7.48
CA GLN A 138 -4.25 -6.54 -8.77
C GLN A 138 -3.44 -5.77 -9.81
N VAL A 139 -2.58 -6.46 -10.53
CA VAL A 139 -1.73 -5.90 -11.57
C VAL A 139 -1.92 -6.69 -12.86
N GLU A 140 -2.09 -6.00 -13.96
CA GLU A 140 -2.21 -6.57 -15.29
C GLU A 140 -1.41 -5.74 -16.31
N GLN A 141 -0.99 -6.35 -17.38
CA GLN A 141 -0.35 -5.67 -18.50
C GLN A 141 -1.36 -5.54 -19.64
N HIS A 142 -1.59 -4.33 -20.15
CA HIS A 142 -2.41 -4.17 -21.36
C HIS A 142 -1.58 -4.45 -22.61
N ASN A 143 -2.23 -4.93 -23.68
CA ASN A 143 -1.58 -5.31 -24.94
C ASN A 143 -1.42 -4.15 -25.94
N GLY A 144 -1.62 -2.90 -25.48
CA GLY A 144 -1.58 -1.72 -26.34
C GLY A 144 -2.90 -1.44 -27.10
N SER A 145 -3.92 -2.29 -26.90
CA SER A 145 -5.28 -2.11 -27.41
C SER A 145 -6.30 -2.27 -26.27
N ASN A 146 -7.53 -2.61 -26.56
CA ASN A 146 -8.57 -2.77 -25.54
C ASN A 146 -8.59 -4.20 -24.93
N SER A 147 -7.43 -4.75 -24.56
CA SER A 147 -7.31 -6.07 -23.96
C SER A 147 -6.10 -6.15 -23.04
N ILE A 148 -6.05 -7.19 -22.23
CA ILE A 148 -4.95 -7.50 -21.31
C ILE A 148 -4.03 -8.57 -21.90
N SER A 149 -2.80 -8.61 -21.44
CA SER A 149 -1.81 -9.65 -21.67
C SER A 149 -1.22 -10.10 -20.34
N ASN A 150 -0.57 -11.27 -20.35
CA ASN A 150 0.21 -11.70 -19.21
C ASN A 150 1.33 -10.70 -18.91
N LEU A 151 1.68 -10.57 -17.65
CA LEU A 151 2.90 -9.88 -17.27
C LEU A 151 4.11 -10.56 -17.91
N SER A 152 5.10 -9.77 -18.27
CA SER A 152 6.37 -10.30 -18.77
C SER A 152 7.09 -11.04 -17.65
N ALA A 153 7.85 -12.08 -18.00
CA ALA A 153 8.66 -12.85 -17.06
C ALA A 153 9.54 -11.93 -16.19
N ASN A 154 9.56 -12.20 -14.89
CA ASN A 154 10.18 -11.38 -13.84
C ASN A 154 9.56 -9.98 -13.72
N GLY A 155 8.29 -9.82 -14.08
CA GLY A 155 7.54 -8.58 -13.92
C GLY A 155 7.19 -8.31 -12.46
N GLY A 156 7.69 -7.20 -11.90
CA GLY A 156 7.39 -6.86 -10.50
C GLY A 156 5.92 -6.46 -10.32
N VAL A 157 5.23 -7.11 -9.40
CA VAL A 157 3.82 -6.87 -9.06
C VAL A 157 3.69 -5.91 -7.88
N PHE A 158 4.41 -6.14 -6.80
CA PHE A 158 4.37 -5.32 -5.60
C PHE A 158 5.78 -5.11 -5.04
N ALA A 159 6.13 -3.86 -4.73
CA ALA A 159 7.43 -3.54 -4.18
C ALA A 159 7.32 -2.62 -2.97
N VAL A 160 8.07 -2.93 -1.91
CA VAL A 160 8.33 -2.02 -0.78
C VAL A 160 9.69 -1.37 -1.00
N ARG A 161 9.70 -0.05 -0.99
CA ARG A 161 10.91 0.74 -1.23
C ARG A 161 11.13 1.74 -0.10
N SER A 162 12.35 1.85 0.35
CA SER A 162 12.77 2.85 1.33
C SER A 162 13.90 3.73 0.78
N ARG A 163 14.02 4.93 1.33
CA ARG A 163 15.17 5.79 1.04
C ARG A 163 16.32 5.40 1.96
N ASN A 164 17.41 4.93 1.36
CA ASN A 164 18.66 4.65 2.08
C ASN A 164 19.79 5.49 1.44
N GLY A 165 20.30 6.47 2.19
CA GLY A 165 21.24 7.45 1.67
C GLY A 165 20.63 8.36 0.60
N CYS A 166 21.23 8.43 -0.58
CA CYS A 166 20.82 9.33 -1.66
C CYS A 166 19.83 8.71 -2.65
N ALA A 167 19.45 7.43 -2.51
CA ALA A 167 18.60 6.71 -3.46
C ALA A 167 17.47 5.93 -2.78
N PHE A 168 16.39 5.70 -3.54
CA PHE A 168 15.38 4.71 -3.19
C PHE A 168 15.87 3.31 -3.57
N ARG A 169 15.80 2.39 -2.62
CA ARG A 169 16.10 0.96 -2.81
C ARG A 169 14.86 0.13 -2.56
N THR A 170 14.68 -0.92 -3.36
CA THR A 170 13.64 -1.93 -3.14
C THR A 170 14.16 -2.91 -2.11
N SER A 171 13.45 -3.04 -1.00
CA SER A 171 13.78 -3.96 0.09
C SER A 171 13.00 -5.27 0.00
N PHE A 172 11.86 -5.26 -0.71
CA PHE A 172 10.94 -6.37 -0.85
C PHE A 172 10.23 -6.23 -2.19
N LEU A 173 10.13 -7.31 -2.96
CA LEU A 173 9.41 -7.34 -4.23
C LEU A 173 8.76 -8.70 -4.41
N VAL A 174 7.52 -8.72 -4.85
CA VAL A 174 6.84 -9.91 -5.38
C VAL A 174 6.75 -9.75 -6.89
N ASP A 175 7.13 -10.79 -7.63
CA ASP A 175 7.00 -10.84 -9.10
C ASP A 175 5.73 -11.56 -9.56
N GLU A 176 5.57 -11.73 -10.86
CA GLU A 176 4.36 -12.30 -11.46
C GLU A 176 4.16 -13.78 -11.17
N ASP A 177 5.21 -14.51 -10.85
CA ASP A 177 5.14 -15.92 -10.46
C ASP A 177 4.84 -16.08 -8.95
N GLY A 178 4.86 -14.98 -8.21
CA GLY A 178 4.68 -14.96 -6.76
C GLY A 178 5.98 -15.21 -6.00
N ASP A 179 7.11 -15.17 -6.68
CA ASP A 179 8.42 -15.27 -6.04
C ASP A 179 8.73 -14.02 -5.23
N LEU A 180 9.31 -14.24 -4.05
CA LEU A 180 9.64 -13.19 -3.09
C LEU A 180 11.12 -12.84 -3.17
N HIS A 181 11.42 -11.60 -3.59
CA HIS A 181 12.77 -11.06 -3.62
C HIS A 181 13.00 -10.09 -2.47
N VAL A 182 14.03 -10.31 -1.68
CA VAL A 182 14.39 -9.50 -0.51
C VAL A 182 15.84 -9.04 -0.62
N ASP A 183 16.08 -7.73 -0.47
CA ASP A 183 17.42 -7.16 -0.40
C ASP A 183 17.92 -7.22 1.05
N GLY A 184 18.85 -8.11 1.33
CA GLY A 184 19.43 -8.33 2.65
C GLY A 184 19.33 -9.76 3.14
N SER A 185 19.69 -10.00 4.38
CA SER A 185 19.45 -11.29 5.01
C SER A 185 17.97 -11.48 5.29
N THR A 186 17.41 -12.61 4.84
CA THR A 186 16.07 -13.03 5.24
C THR A 186 16.10 -13.47 6.70
N THR A 187 16.28 -12.51 7.60
CA THR A 187 15.96 -12.77 8.99
C THR A 187 14.45 -12.70 9.09
N ILE A 188 13.78 -13.85 8.95
CA ILE A 188 12.40 -13.98 9.43
C ILE A 188 12.52 -13.96 10.95
N THR A 189 12.70 -12.79 11.51
CA THR A 189 12.44 -12.57 12.93
C THR A 189 10.92 -12.60 13.06
N ALA A 190 10.40 -13.68 13.61
CA ALA A 190 9.06 -13.63 14.17
C ALA A 190 9.00 -12.39 15.06
N MET A 191 7.96 -11.57 14.93
CA MET A 191 7.67 -10.49 15.89
C MET A 191 7.10 -11.15 17.15
N ASP A 192 7.83 -12.15 17.69
CA ASP A 192 7.48 -12.86 18.88
C ASP A 192 8.44 -12.48 20.04
N ALA A 193 8.06 -12.81 21.23
CA ALA A 193 8.81 -12.53 22.45
C ALA A 193 9.96 -13.54 22.70
N TYR A 194 10.26 -14.43 21.74
CA TYR A 194 11.27 -15.47 21.91
C TYR A 194 12.67 -14.92 21.67
N CYS A 195 13.58 -15.30 22.55
CA CYS A 195 15.00 -14.97 22.40
C CYS A 195 15.69 -16.05 21.56
N ASP A 196 15.76 -15.86 20.22
CA ASP A 196 16.35 -16.82 19.27
C ASP A 196 17.72 -17.37 19.68
N PRO A 197 18.68 -16.56 20.19
CA PRO A 197 19.95 -17.09 20.68
C PRO A 197 19.80 -18.06 21.86
N GLN A 198 18.82 -17.85 22.75
CA GLN A 198 18.53 -18.75 23.85
C GLN A 198 17.86 -20.02 23.34
N MET A 199 16.96 -19.94 22.37
CA MET A 199 16.29 -21.08 21.76
C MET A 199 17.29 -21.99 21.03
N ILE A 200 18.18 -21.40 20.20
CA ILE A 200 19.26 -22.13 19.52
C ILE A 200 20.22 -22.80 20.53
N ARG A 201 20.54 -22.10 21.63
CA ARG A 201 21.37 -22.64 22.67
C ARG A 201 20.67 -23.79 23.41
N ALA A 202 19.39 -23.67 23.69
CA ALA A 202 18.58 -24.75 24.25
C ALA A 202 18.56 -25.97 23.32
N LEU A 203 18.38 -25.79 22.03
CA LEU A 203 18.42 -26.85 21.02
C LEU A 203 19.79 -27.54 20.97
N SER A 204 20.89 -26.80 20.98
CA SER A 204 22.24 -27.38 20.96
C SER A 204 22.54 -28.25 22.18
N LEU A 205 21.90 -27.95 23.32
CA LEU A 205 22.03 -28.72 24.55
C LEU A 205 21.16 -29.97 24.57
N THR A 206 20.05 -30.02 23.80
CA THR A 206 19.21 -31.22 23.70
C THR A 206 19.93 -32.39 23.02
N GLY A 207 20.89 -32.09 22.13
CA GLY A 207 21.70 -33.10 21.43
C GLY A 207 22.92 -33.57 22.21
N SER A 208 23.19 -33.06 23.44
CA SER A 208 24.29 -33.48 24.27
C SER A 208 23.89 -34.68 25.11
N PRO A 209 24.75 -35.73 25.24
CA PRO A 209 24.44 -36.88 26.08
C PRO A 209 24.25 -36.40 27.53
N ALA A 210 23.15 -36.81 28.13
CA ALA A 210 22.85 -36.48 29.52
C ALA A 210 23.97 -36.98 30.43
N GLY A 211 24.76 -36.06 30.99
CA GLY A 211 25.75 -36.35 31.98
C GLY A 211 25.11 -36.64 33.36
N ILE A 212 25.85 -37.30 34.25
CA ILE A 212 25.42 -37.64 35.61
C ILE A 212 25.28 -36.38 36.50
N ILE A 213 25.62 -35.20 36.00
CA ILE A 213 25.62 -33.95 36.75
C ILE A 213 24.45 -33.09 36.26
N HIS A 214 23.46 -32.85 37.13
CA HIS A 214 22.46 -31.80 36.94
C HIS A 214 23.16 -30.45 36.89
N SER A 215 23.09 -29.80 35.75
CA SER A 215 23.61 -28.44 35.56
C SER A 215 22.49 -27.43 35.55
N GLU A 216 22.78 -26.15 35.77
CA GLU A 216 21.85 -25.05 35.61
C GLU A 216 21.23 -25.03 34.18
N PHE A 217 21.86 -25.68 33.22
CA PHE A 217 21.38 -25.84 31.84
C PHE A 217 20.23 -26.82 31.72
N ASP A 218 20.13 -27.85 32.57
CA ASP A 218 19.00 -28.78 32.55
C ASP A 218 17.72 -28.08 33.02
N ASP A 219 17.85 -27.18 33.97
CA ASP A 219 16.75 -26.34 34.44
C ASP A 219 16.35 -25.33 33.37
N PHE A 220 17.31 -24.72 32.64
CA PHE A 220 17.04 -23.81 31.56
C PHE A 220 16.23 -24.47 30.41
N LEU A 221 16.60 -25.68 30.01
CA LEU A 221 15.87 -26.44 29.00
C LEU A 221 14.44 -26.78 29.46
N LYS A 222 14.30 -27.18 30.73
CA LYS A 222 13.01 -27.50 31.31
C LYS A 222 12.07 -26.30 31.36
N TYR A 223 12.59 -25.11 31.67
CA TYR A 223 11.83 -23.89 31.71
C TYR A 223 11.39 -23.42 30.30
N ASN A 224 12.16 -23.70 29.26
CA ASN A 224 11.89 -23.25 27.88
C ASN A 224 11.28 -24.36 27.00
N GLU A 225 10.99 -25.55 27.55
CA GLU A 225 10.47 -26.70 26.80
C GLU A 225 9.15 -26.37 26.09
N GLN A 226 8.23 -25.70 26.76
CA GLN A 226 6.95 -25.31 26.20
C GLN A 226 7.13 -24.32 25.05
N ASP A 227 8.02 -23.35 25.23
CA ASP A 227 8.31 -22.34 24.20
C ASP A 227 8.96 -22.97 22.96
N LEU A 228 9.83 -23.96 23.15
CA LEU A 228 10.45 -24.75 22.08
C LEU A 228 9.43 -25.57 21.30
N ILE A 229 8.41 -26.11 21.97
CA ILE A 229 7.29 -26.82 21.35
C ILE A 229 6.40 -25.84 20.56
N GLU A 230 6.05 -24.70 21.15
CA GLU A 230 5.21 -23.69 20.52
C GLU A 230 5.90 -23.07 19.29
N ALA A 231 7.21 -22.84 19.37
CA ALA A 231 8.05 -22.41 18.26
C ALA A 231 8.28 -23.51 17.20
N ARG A 232 7.75 -24.73 17.41
CA ARG A 232 7.92 -25.90 16.55
C ARG A 232 9.39 -26.31 16.32
N ILE A 233 10.26 -26.05 17.27
CA ILE A 233 11.66 -26.46 17.23
C ILE A 233 11.78 -27.91 17.71
N ILE A 234 10.97 -28.33 18.69
CA ILE A 234 10.83 -29.72 19.13
C ILE A 234 9.35 -30.15 19.01
N TYR A 235 9.14 -31.45 18.75
CA TYR A 235 7.80 -31.98 18.48
C TYR A 235 6.99 -32.30 19.74
N SER A 236 7.64 -32.76 20.80
CA SER A 236 7.00 -33.19 22.07
C SER A 236 7.95 -33.02 23.24
N SER A 237 7.37 -33.10 24.44
CA SER A 237 8.17 -33.09 25.67
C SER A 237 9.29 -34.15 25.67
N ARG A 238 10.31 -33.86 26.44
CA ARG A 238 11.60 -34.57 26.60
C ARG A 238 11.56 -36.05 26.96
N THR A 239 10.49 -36.78 26.73
CA THR A 239 10.52 -38.22 26.86
C THR A 239 11.25 -38.80 25.66
N PRO A 240 12.53 -39.23 25.82
CA PRO A 240 13.22 -39.89 24.72
C PRO A 240 12.42 -41.12 24.29
N ASP A 241 12.46 -41.42 22.98
CA ASP A 241 11.99 -42.70 22.50
C ASP A 241 12.85 -43.86 23.12
N GLU A 242 12.46 -45.07 22.83
CA GLU A 242 13.16 -46.26 23.32
C GLU A 242 14.66 -46.33 22.87
N ASN A 243 15.08 -45.48 21.94
CA ASN A 243 16.44 -45.34 21.46
C ASN A 243 17.15 -44.07 21.98
N GLY A 244 16.50 -43.30 22.84
CA GLY A 244 17.05 -42.10 23.44
C GLY A 244 16.99 -40.84 22.54
N HIS A 245 16.20 -40.86 21.47
CA HIS A 245 16.04 -39.71 20.56
C HIS A 245 14.92 -38.80 21.05
N ILE A 246 15.19 -37.51 21.08
CA ILE A 246 14.20 -36.46 21.26
C ILE A 246 13.64 -36.09 19.87
N GLY A 247 12.33 -36.07 19.75
CA GLY A 247 11.66 -35.72 18.46
C GLY A 247 11.97 -34.28 18.05
N LEU A 248 12.83 -34.11 17.04
CA LEU A 248 13.04 -32.84 16.34
C LEU A 248 12.09 -32.79 15.14
N LEU A 249 11.57 -31.59 14.81
CA LEU A 249 10.92 -31.37 13.54
C LEU A 249 12.00 -31.40 12.43
N ASN A 250 11.73 -32.16 11.37
CA ASN A 250 12.52 -32.13 10.14
C ASN A 250 12.19 -30.86 9.34
#